data_6c1379ecebd3b294165a3e0a08b87ba5
#
_entry.id   6c1379ecebd3b294165a3e0a08b87ba5
#
_cell.length_a   1.000
_cell.length_b   1.000
_cell.length_c   1.000
_cell.angle_alpha   90.00
_cell.angle_beta   90.00
_cell.angle_gamma   90.00
#
_symmetry.space_group_name_H-M   'P 1'
#
loop_
_entity.id
_entity.type
_entity.pdbx_description
1 polymer ?
#
loop_
_entity_poly.entity_id
_entity_poly.type
_entity_poly.pdbx_seq_one_letter_code
_entity_poly.pdbx_strand_id
1 'polypeptide(L)'
;MTRHQEAMKTMIARVRRKAIKGSMTIPGSKSHTIRAIVIATLAGGKSVILNPLPSDDCLSAVSAARLFGASIVTEADRWVVESPAGGIRVPDNVVDVGNSGTTLYFMTSMASLLP
;
A
#
# COMPACT_ATOMS: atom_id res chain seq x y z
N MET A 1 -36.43 3.46 6.12
CA MET A 1 -35.15 2.88 5.64
C MET A 1 -34.97 3.28 4.19
N THR A 2 -34.34 4.39 3.93
CA THR A 2 -34.00 4.84 2.57
C THR A 2 -32.60 4.33 2.23
N ARG A 3 -32.53 3.28 1.42
CA ARG A 3 -31.30 2.86 0.76
C ARG A 3 -30.97 3.97 -0.24
N HIS A 4 -29.90 4.68 -0.02
CA HIS A 4 -29.27 5.47 -1.06
C HIS A 4 -28.78 4.50 -2.13
N GLN A 5 -29.54 4.37 -3.22
CA GLN A 5 -29.01 3.89 -4.48
C GLN A 5 -28.05 4.98 -4.98
N GLU A 6 -26.76 4.80 -4.69
CA GLU A 6 -25.74 5.50 -5.47
C GLU A 6 -25.91 5.05 -6.91
N ALA A 7 -26.38 5.96 -7.75
CA ALA A 7 -26.50 5.72 -9.17
C ALA A 7 -25.11 5.33 -9.70
N MET A 8 -24.96 4.09 -10.15
CA MET A 8 -23.75 3.61 -10.82
C MET A 8 -23.46 4.56 -11.98
N LYS A 9 -22.39 5.35 -11.84
CA LYS A 9 -21.95 6.27 -12.87
C LYS A 9 -21.41 5.43 -14.03
N THR A 10 -22.21 5.22 -15.05
CA THR A 10 -21.81 4.49 -16.24
C THR A 10 -20.81 5.33 -17.02
N MET A 11 -19.59 4.81 -17.20
CA MET A 11 -18.57 5.42 -18.05
C MET A 11 -18.52 4.65 -19.37
N ILE A 12 -18.68 5.39 -20.48
CA ILE A 12 -18.58 4.81 -21.82
C ILE A 12 -17.22 5.20 -22.42
N ALA A 13 -16.38 4.22 -22.68
CA ALA A 13 -15.11 4.41 -23.37
C ALA A 13 -15.26 4.03 -24.84
N ARG A 14 -14.92 4.95 -25.76
CA ARG A 14 -14.87 4.67 -27.19
C ARG A 14 -13.43 4.60 -27.65
N VAL A 15 -13.01 3.45 -28.15
CA VAL A 15 -11.66 3.22 -28.67
C VAL A 15 -11.69 3.22 -30.20
N ARG A 16 -10.80 3.99 -30.82
CA ARG A 16 -10.60 4.01 -32.25
C ARG A 16 -9.16 3.69 -32.59
N ARG A 17 -8.93 2.94 -33.64
CA ARG A 17 -7.58 2.68 -34.17
C ARG A 17 -6.94 4.00 -34.59
N LYS A 18 -5.77 4.32 -34.03
CA LYS A 18 -4.96 5.49 -34.38
C LYS A 18 -3.48 5.17 -34.13
N ALA A 19 -2.60 5.75 -34.93
CA ALA A 19 -1.17 5.73 -34.61
C ALA A 19 -0.92 6.57 -33.37
N ILE A 20 -0.27 5.97 -32.36
CA ILE A 20 0.08 6.61 -31.11
C ILE A 20 1.56 6.98 -31.15
N LYS A 21 1.88 8.25 -30.89
CA LYS A 21 3.23 8.76 -30.74
C LYS A 21 3.27 9.72 -29.57
N GLY A 22 4.24 9.53 -28.67
CA GLY A 22 4.39 10.38 -27.50
C GLY A 22 5.20 9.66 -26.42
N SER A 23 5.36 10.32 -25.29
CA SER A 23 5.96 9.78 -24.08
C SER A 23 4.99 9.91 -22.91
N MET A 24 5.07 8.99 -21.95
CA MET A 24 4.29 9.05 -20.73
C MET A 24 5.14 8.60 -19.55
N THR A 25 4.86 9.13 -18.39
CA THR A 25 5.44 8.64 -17.13
C THR A 25 4.58 7.51 -16.61
N ILE A 26 5.20 6.36 -16.38
CA ILE A 26 4.51 5.19 -15.83
C ILE A 26 4.40 5.36 -14.30
N PRO A 27 3.22 5.16 -13.70
CA PRO A 27 3.07 5.14 -12.24
C PRO A 27 3.92 4.04 -11.58
N GLY A 28 4.18 4.19 -10.29
CA GLY A 28 4.84 3.16 -9.50
C GLY A 28 4.08 1.83 -9.51
N SER A 29 4.79 0.74 -9.30
CA SER A 29 4.21 -0.60 -9.26
C SER A 29 3.55 -0.87 -7.89
N LYS A 30 2.29 -1.32 -7.88
CA LYS A 30 1.58 -1.75 -6.68
C LYS A 30 2.38 -2.81 -5.90
N SER A 31 2.76 -3.87 -6.59
CA SER A 31 3.47 -5.00 -5.97
C SER A 31 4.84 -4.62 -5.41
N HIS A 32 5.58 -3.77 -6.10
CA HIS A 32 6.86 -3.27 -5.60
C HIS A 32 6.67 -2.33 -4.41
N THR A 33 5.66 -1.47 -4.44
CA THR A 33 5.35 -0.56 -3.32
C THR A 33 5.01 -1.33 -2.05
N ILE A 34 4.13 -2.35 -2.13
CA ILE A 34 3.78 -3.19 -0.97
C ILE A 34 5.01 -3.91 -0.42
N ARG A 35 5.82 -4.52 -1.29
CA ARG A 35 7.06 -5.21 -0.86
C ARG A 35 8.05 -4.24 -0.21
N ALA A 36 8.21 -3.04 -0.76
CA ALA A 36 9.09 -2.03 -0.20
C ALA A 36 8.64 -1.61 1.21
N ILE A 37 7.33 -1.45 1.45
CA ILE A 37 6.78 -1.17 2.79
C ILE A 37 7.14 -2.30 3.77
N VAL A 38 6.93 -3.56 3.38
CA VAL A 38 7.22 -4.73 4.24
C VAL A 38 8.71 -4.80 4.58
N ILE A 39 9.57 -4.70 3.55
CA ILE A 39 11.03 -4.74 3.74
C ILE A 39 11.48 -3.58 4.63
N ALA A 40 11.01 -2.35 4.36
CA ALA A 40 11.36 -1.17 5.14
C ALA A 40 10.89 -1.28 6.59
N THR A 41 9.74 -1.90 6.85
CA THR A 41 9.24 -2.14 8.20
C THR A 41 10.15 -3.09 9.00
N LEU A 42 10.76 -4.07 8.33
CA LEU A 42 11.61 -5.08 8.95
C LEU A 42 13.10 -4.70 8.98
N ALA A 43 13.54 -3.77 8.14
CA ALA A 43 14.96 -3.51 7.89
C ALA A 43 15.74 -2.86 9.05
N GLY A 44 15.05 -2.26 10.00
CA GLY A 44 15.68 -1.41 11.02
C GLY A 44 16.08 -0.03 10.46
N GLY A 45 15.89 1.02 11.25
CA GLY A 45 16.20 2.39 10.85
C GLY A 45 15.20 3.01 9.88
N LYS A 46 15.68 3.94 9.07
CA LYS A 46 14.87 4.77 8.17
C LYS A 46 15.09 4.40 6.71
N SER A 47 14.01 4.19 5.99
CA SER A 47 13.99 3.90 4.56
C SER A 47 13.16 4.94 3.79
N VAL A 48 13.54 5.22 2.56
CA VAL A 48 12.77 6.11 1.67
C VAL A 48 12.35 5.31 0.44
N ILE A 49 11.05 5.25 0.19
CA ILE A 49 10.45 4.63 -0.99
C ILE A 49 10.15 5.74 -1.98
N LEU A 50 10.82 5.75 -3.12
CA LEU A 50 10.62 6.75 -4.17
C LEU A 50 9.56 6.27 -5.17
N ASN A 51 8.75 7.22 -5.65
CA ASN A 51 7.69 6.99 -6.63
C ASN A 51 6.75 5.82 -6.23
N PRO A 52 6.24 5.79 -4.99
CA PRO A 52 5.29 4.76 -4.56
C PRO A 52 3.97 4.91 -5.32
N LEU A 53 3.21 3.81 -5.43
CA LEU A 53 1.85 3.88 -5.96
C LEU A 53 0.86 4.11 -4.81
N PRO A 54 0.15 5.26 -4.74
CA PRO A 54 -0.84 5.52 -3.68
C PRO A 54 -2.20 4.89 -4.01
N SER A 55 -2.22 3.57 -4.27
CA SER A 55 -3.46 2.82 -4.45
C SER A 55 -4.02 2.35 -3.11
N ASP A 56 -5.31 2.00 -3.07
CA ASP A 56 -5.97 1.52 -1.85
C ASP A 56 -5.24 0.32 -1.24
N ASP A 57 -4.77 -0.62 -2.07
CA ASP A 57 -3.98 -1.77 -1.61
C ASP A 57 -2.67 -1.35 -0.94
N CYS A 58 -1.97 -0.35 -1.48
CA CYS A 58 -0.73 0.16 -0.91
C CYS A 58 -0.98 0.95 0.38
N LEU A 59 -2.07 1.71 0.45
CA LEU A 59 -2.47 2.42 1.66
C LEU A 59 -2.91 1.44 2.76
N SER A 60 -3.57 0.34 2.40
CA SER A 60 -3.86 -0.76 3.34
C SER A 60 -2.58 -1.38 3.90
N ALA A 61 -1.54 -1.55 3.07
CA ALA A 61 -0.24 -2.02 3.53
C ALA A 61 0.45 -1.03 4.48
N VAL A 62 0.34 0.27 4.22
CA VAL A 62 0.81 1.33 5.14
C VAL A 62 0.11 1.24 6.49
N SER A 63 -1.23 1.13 6.48
CA SER A 63 -2.02 1.04 7.70
C SER A 63 -1.68 -0.21 8.50
N ALA A 64 -1.53 -1.35 7.84
CA ALA A 64 -1.12 -2.60 8.47
C ALA A 64 0.29 -2.50 9.07
N ALA A 65 1.27 -1.97 8.34
CA ALA A 65 2.63 -1.82 8.83
C ALA A 65 2.73 -0.90 10.06
N ARG A 66 1.88 0.14 10.14
CA ARG A 66 1.78 1.01 11.32
C ARG A 66 1.30 0.24 12.55
N LEU A 67 0.39 -0.71 12.41
CA LEU A 67 -0.06 -1.57 13.50
C LEU A 67 1.05 -2.48 14.02
N PHE A 68 1.96 -2.92 13.14
CA PHE A 68 3.18 -3.64 13.55
C PHE A 68 4.27 -2.72 14.13
N GLY A 69 4.01 -1.42 14.24
CA GLY A 69 4.84 -0.44 14.92
C GLY A 69 5.68 0.47 14.03
N ALA A 70 5.60 0.36 12.71
CA ALA A 70 6.30 1.26 11.81
C ALA A 70 5.72 2.68 11.86
N SER A 71 6.59 3.69 11.78
CA SER A 71 6.19 5.06 11.50
C SER A 71 6.32 5.34 10.01
N ILE A 72 5.22 5.71 9.36
CA ILE A 72 5.21 5.93 7.91
C ILE A 72 4.61 7.29 7.60
N VAL A 73 5.38 8.12 6.91
CA VAL A 73 4.92 9.40 6.34
C VAL A 73 4.76 9.23 4.84
N THR A 74 3.56 9.51 4.33
CA THR A 74 3.23 9.41 2.91
C THR A 74 3.21 10.79 2.28
N GLU A 75 4.15 11.06 1.37
CA GLU A 75 4.22 12.26 0.56
C GLU A 75 3.90 11.93 -0.91
N ALA A 76 3.74 12.94 -1.75
CA ALA A 76 3.29 12.74 -3.13
C ALA A 76 4.29 11.92 -3.97
N ASP A 77 5.59 12.13 -3.79
CA ASP A 77 6.66 11.54 -4.59
C ASP A 77 7.51 10.50 -3.84
N ARG A 78 7.34 10.42 -2.51
CA ARG A 78 8.10 9.51 -1.65
C ARG A 78 7.33 9.14 -0.41
N TRP A 79 7.62 7.96 0.12
CA TRP A 79 7.16 7.56 1.44
C TRP A 79 8.37 7.26 2.32
N VAL A 80 8.33 7.77 3.54
CA VAL A 80 9.39 7.55 4.53
C VAL A 80 8.90 6.56 5.56
N VAL A 81 9.63 5.47 5.72
CA VAL A 81 9.32 4.38 6.65
C VAL A 81 10.41 4.31 7.71
N GLU A 82 10.05 4.43 8.96
CA GLU A 82 10.92 4.15 10.09
C GLU A 82 10.48 2.85 10.76
N SER A 83 11.39 1.88 10.79
CA SER A 83 11.16 0.62 11.50
C SER A 83 11.00 0.87 13.00
N PRO A 84 10.15 0.10 13.69
CA PRO A 84 10.05 0.22 15.14
C PRO A 84 11.34 -0.18 15.82
N ALA A 85 11.75 0.59 16.82
CA ALA A 85 12.91 0.27 17.66
C ALA A 85 12.69 -1.09 18.34
N GLY A 86 13.68 -1.99 18.21
CA GLY A 86 13.58 -3.33 18.76
C GLY A 86 12.81 -4.35 17.92
N GLY A 87 12.40 -3.98 16.71
CA GLY A 87 11.66 -4.86 15.78
C GLY A 87 10.15 -4.67 15.83
N ILE A 88 9.45 -5.39 14.97
CA ILE A 88 7.98 -5.33 14.89
C ILE A 88 7.33 -5.75 16.20
N ARG A 89 6.15 -5.20 16.47
CA ARG A 89 5.37 -5.43 17.69
C ARG A 89 4.07 -6.13 17.39
N VAL A 90 3.56 -6.87 18.38
CA VAL A 90 2.22 -7.44 18.32
C VAL A 90 1.21 -6.30 18.16
N PRO A 91 0.37 -6.33 17.09
CA PRO A 91 -0.68 -5.33 16.92
C PRO A 91 -1.64 -5.30 18.10
N ASP A 92 -2.04 -4.12 18.51
CA ASP A 92 -3.03 -3.91 19.58
C ASP A 92 -4.47 -3.91 19.06
N ASN A 93 -4.65 -4.07 17.76
CA ASN A 93 -5.95 -4.12 17.09
C ASN A 93 -5.93 -5.07 15.90
N VAL A 94 -7.09 -5.29 15.30
CA VAL A 94 -7.22 -6.08 14.06
C VAL A 94 -6.45 -5.42 12.93
N VAL A 95 -5.63 -6.20 12.24
CA VAL A 95 -4.92 -5.75 11.04
C VAL A 95 -5.84 -5.91 9.84
N ASP A 96 -6.53 -4.86 9.49
CA ASP A 96 -7.36 -4.81 8.28
C ASP A 96 -6.50 -4.51 7.06
N VAL A 97 -6.44 -5.44 6.13
CA VAL A 97 -5.70 -5.32 4.87
C VAL A 97 -6.58 -4.89 3.70
N GLY A 98 -7.85 -4.57 3.97
CA GLY A 98 -8.84 -4.21 2.96
C GLY A 98 -9.02 -5.34 1.94
N ASN A 99 -9.03 -5.00 0.65
CA ASN A 99 -9.18 -5.97 -0.44
C ASN A 99 -7.82 -6.39 -1.05
N SER A 100 -6.72 -6.28 -0.30
CA SER A 100 -5.36 -6.57 -0.77
C SER A 100 -4.89 -7.97 -0.35
N GLY A 101 -5.03 -8.95 -1.23
CA GLY A 101 -4.52 -10.31 -1.00
C GLY A 101 -3.01 -10.35 -0.81
N THR A 102 -2.25 -9.57 -1.59
CA THR A 102 -0.79 -9.49 -1.43
C THR A 102 -0.41 -8.97 -0.05
N THR A 103 -1.08 -7.92 0.44
CA THR A 103 -0.85 -7.40 1.79
C THR A 103 -1.18 -8.45 2.85
N LEU A 104 -2.28 -9.20 2.68
CA LEU A 104 -2.67 -10.28 3.59
C LEU A 104 -1.55 -11.31 3.76
N TYR A 105 -1.00 -11.81 2.66
CA TYR A 105 0.07 -12.82 2.71
C TYR A 105 1.33 -12.30 3.40
N PHE A 106 1.77 -11.08 3.06
CA PHE A 106 2.96 -10.51 3.70
C PHE A 106 2.74 -10.20 5.18
N MET A 107 1.59 -9.65 5.56
CA MET A 107 1.30 -9.34 6.96
C MET A 107 1.14 -10.61 7.80
N THR A 108 0.56 -11.68 7.24
CA THR A 108 0.52 -13.00 7.89
C THR A 108 1.93 -13.53 8.12
N SER A 109 2.82 -13.43 7.13
CA SER A 109 4.21 -13.85 7.28
C SER A 109 4.96 -13.00 8.31
N MET A 110 4.72 -11.68 8.36
CA MET A 110 5.29 -10.81 9.39
C MET A 110 4.79 -11.19 10.78
N ALA A 111 3.48 -11.45 10.91
CA ALA A 111 2.89 -11.85 12.19
C ALA A 111 3.50 -13.14 12.73
N SER A 112 3.91 -14.07 11.87
CA SER A 112 4.56 -15.32 12.28
C SER A 112 5.96 -15.14 12.89
N LEU A 113 6.55 -13.95 12.78
CA LEU A 113 7.83 -13.60 13.43
C LEU A 113 7.66 -13.17 14.89
N LEU A 114 6.42 -12.99 15.32
CA LEU A 114 6.08 -12.57 16.68
C LEU A 114 5.82 -13.80 17.57
N PRO A 115 6.06 -13.68 18.89
CA PRO A 115 5.80 -14.76 19.85
C PRO A 115 4.32 -15.12 19.99
#